data_3c41596654677be7b879c9b19b08b941
#
_entry.id   3c41596654677be7b879c9b19b08b941
#
_cell.length_a   1.000
_cell.length_b   1.000
_cell.length_c   1.000
_cell.angle_alpha   90.00
_cell.angle_beta   90.00
_cell.angle_gamma   90.00
#
_symmetry.space_group_name_H-M   'P 1'
#
loop_
_entity.id
_entity.type
_entity.pdbx_description
1 polymer ?
#
loop_
_entity_poly.entity_id
_entity_poly.type
_entity_poly.pdbx_seq_one_letter_code
_entity_poly.pdbx_strand_id
1 'polypeptide(L)'
;AAGGGFDTPYQGVANESDMILVATTMQNSDIVDGVDYIFKESERLGRPCVVNLSLGDGIGGHDGTNFMDIMLDRMVGPGKIITVAMGNSRDMPVYTELMSPSDTLRTFVGRSNTGLSYGLVDIWADEPGEPFSVCLDLYDRESDEILNTTGFFALDTMPKSSVFTSESMDGTLVYEARMESELYVFNGRYRLFIQFNYPEGTKNEKIFLLHVATNNTPVRAWGNNGESLFTDLGKGYPY
;
A
#
# COMPACT_ATOMS: atom_id res chain seq x y z
N ALA A 1 -3.27 26.23 -3.57
CA ALA A 1 -3.90 26.43 -4.89
C ALA A 1 -4.82 27.67 -4.93
N ALA A 2 -5.66 27.89 -3.92
CA ALA A 2 -6.70 28.94 -3.91
C ALA A 2 -6.41 30.13 -2.97
N GLY A 3 -5.25 30.18 -2.32
CA GLY A 3 -4.92 31.28 -1.39
C GLY A 3 -4.78 32.63 -2.07
N GLY A 4 -5.35 33.68 -1.48
CA GLY A 4 -5.31 35.06 -2.02
C GLY A 4 -3.96 35.78 -1.91
N GLY A 5 -2.99 35.19 -1.20
CA GLY A 5 -1.63 35.75 -1.10
C GLY A 5 -1.53 37.05 -0.35
N PHE A 6 -2.46 37.40 0.49
CA PHE A 6 -2.60 38.67 1.19
C PHE A 6 -1.25 39.18 1.72
N ASP A 7 -0.80 40.32 1.24
CA ASP A 7 0.48 40.96 1.59
C ASP A 7 1.73 40.08 1.43
N THR A 8 1.67 39.03 0.57
CA THR A 8 2.82 38.19 0.25
C THR A 8 3.03 38.09 -1.26
N PRO A 9 4.25 37.76 -1.74
CA PRO A 9 4.50 37.54 -3.16
C PRO A 9 3.89 36.23 -3.69
N TYR A 10 3.27 35.43 -2.82
CA TYR A 10 2.73 34.11 -3.16
C TYR A 10 1.21 34.18 -3.25
N GLN A 11 0.67 33.81 -4.40
CA GLN A 11 -0.74 33.80 -4.70
C GLN A 11 -1.12 32.48 -5.36
N GLY A 12 -2.26 31.93 -4.96
CA GLY A 12 -2.80 30.73 -5.60
C GLY A 12 -3.33 31.03 -7.00
N VAL A 13 -3.32 30.04 -7.87
CA VAL A 13 -3.83 30.15 -9.25
C VAL A 13 -5.33 30.47 -9.28
N ALA A 14 -6.12 29.92 -8.37
CA ALA A 14 -7.56 30.13 -8.24
C ALA A 14 -7.88 31.03 -7.04
N ASN A 15 -7.25 32.17 -6.94
CA ASN A 15 -7.29 33.06 -5.78
C ASN A 15 -8.64 33.77 -5.55
N GLU A 16 -9.54 33.76 -6.55
CA GLU A 16 -10.90 34.31 -6.45
C GLU A 16 -11.97 33.25 -6.20
N SER A 17 -11.57 31.97 -6.01
CA SER A 17 -12.52 30.91 -5.70
C SER A 17 -12.91 30.92 -4.23
N ASP A 18 -14.17 30.57 -3.96
CA ASP A 18 -14.59 30.24 -2.61
C ASP A 18 -13.99 28.89 -2.18
N MET A 19 -13.67 28.73 -0.90
CA MET A 19 -13.05 27.53 -0.39
C MET A 19 -13.94 26.80 0.61
N ILE A 20 -14.06 25.50 0.44
CA ILE A 20 -14.62 24.58 1.43
C ILE A 20 -13.47 23.74 1.98
N LEU A 21 -13.21 23.82 3.25
CA LEU A 21 -12.15 23.06 3.93
C LEU A 21 -12.79 21.99 4.80
N VAL A 22 -12.40 20.73 4.59
CA VAL A 22 -12.88 19.59 5.37
C VAL A 22 -11.70 18.94 6.07
N ALA A 23 -11.82 18.80 7.40
CA ALA A 23 -10.92 17.99 8.21
C ALA A 23 -11.41 16.54 8.24
N THR A 24 -10.51 15.59 8.15
CA THR A 24 -10.82 14.15 8.14
C THR A 24 -9.85 13.40 9.03
N THR A 25 -10.23 12.21 9.50
CA THR A 25 -9.35 11.30 10.25
C THR A 25 -8.38 10.54 9.33
N MET A 26 -8.43 10.77 8.02
CA MET A 26 -7.67 10.07 6.98
C MET A 26 -8.10 8.62 6.76
N GLN A 27 -9.22 8.18 7.32
CA GLN A 27 -9.84 6.91 6.94
C GLN A 27 -10.52 7.04 5.56
N ASN A 28 -10.48 6.01 4.74
CA ASN A 28 -11.07 6.03 3.39
C ASN A 28 -12.56 6.42 3.38
N SER A 29 -13.33 5.94 4.37
CA SER A 29 -14.74 6.34 4.54
C SER A 29 -14.91 7.84 4.78
N ASP A 30 -14.07 8.41 5.66
CA ASP A 30 -14.18 9.83 6.03
C ASP A 30 -13.76 10.75 4.88
N ILE A 31 -12.81 10.29 4.04
CA ILE A 31 -12.43 11.00 2.81
C ILE A 31 -13.61 11.01 1.83
N VAL A 32 -14.26 9.86 1.61
CA VAL A 32 -15.44 9.73 0.75
C VAL A 32 -16.57 10.63 1.25
N ASP A 33 -16.88 10.61 2.55
CA ASP A 33 -17.89 11.45 3.17
C ASP A 33 -17.55 12.95 3.03
N GLY A 34 -16.27 13.30 3.17
CA GLY A 34 -15.78 14.66 2.98
C GLY A 34 -15.99 15.17 1.56
N VAL A 35 -15.72 14.34 0.56
CA VAL A 35 -15.94 14.68 -0.86
C VAL A 35 -17.43 14.81 -1.16
N ASP A 36 -18.26 13.90 -0.64
CA ASP A 36 -19.72 13.98 -0.78
C ASP A 36 -20.27 15.28 -0.16
N TYR A 37 -19.81 15.64 1.03
CA TYR A 37 -20.17 16.91 1.69
C TYR A 37 -19.82 18.11 0.81
N ILE A 38 -18.60 18.17 0.26
CA ILE A 38 -18.15 19.28 -0.59
C ILE A 38 -19.03 19.40 -1.84
N PHE A 39 -19.34 18.30 -2.51
CA PHE A 39 -20.19 18.32 -3.69
C PHE A 39 -21.64 18.70 -3.39
N LYS A 40 -22.23 18.22 -2.28
CA LYS A 40 -23.55 18.64 -1.82
C LYS A 40 -23.61 20.13 -1.51
N GLU A 41 -22.56 20.68 -0.89
CA GLU A 41 -22.51 22.11 -0.60
C GLU A 41 -22.36 22.94 -1.89
N SER A 42 -21.58 22.47 -2.87
CA SER A 42 -21.47 23.13 -4.18
C SER A 42 -22.78 23.16 -4.95
N GLU A 43 -23.55 22.06 -4.89
CA GLU A 43 -24.90 22.00 -5.44
C GLU A 43 -25.87 22.99 -4.76
N ARG A 44 -25.82 23.05 -3.42
CA ARG A 44 -26.60 24.02 -2.65
C ARG A 44 -26.31 25.47 -3.04
N LEU A 45 -25.04 25.74 -3.38
CA LEU A 45 -24.59 27.06 -3.84
C LEU A 45 -24.85 27.30 -5.33
N GLY A 46 -25.24 26.29 -6.09
CA GLY A 46 -25.44 26.36 -7.55
C GLY A 46 -24.14 26.63 -8.33
N ARG A 47 -22.99 26.17 -7.83
CA ARG A 47 -21.67 26.47 -8.40
C ARG A 47 -20.88 25.17 -8.70
N PRO A 48 -20.08 25.16 -9.79
CA PRO A 48 -19.17 24.05 -10.04
C PRO A 48 -18.08 23.99 -8.96
N CYS A 49 -17.57 22.79 -8.71
CA CYS A 49 -16.58 22.52 -7.67
C CYS A 49 -15.43 21.64 -8.18
N VAL A 50 -14.23 21.94 -7.71
CA VAL A 50 -13.04 21.08 -7.87
C VAL A 50 -12.56 20.70 -6.47
N VAL A 51 -12.57 19.41 -6.18
CA VAL A 51 -11.99 18.87 -4.95
C VAL A 51 -10.52 18.57 -5.19
N ASN A 52 -9.65 18.99 -4.28
CA ASN A 52 -8.22 18.65 -4.30
C ASN A 52 -7.89 17.71 -3.16
N LEU A 53 -7.42 16.51 -3.51
CA LEU A 53 -6.93 15.49 -2.58
C LEU A 53 -5.40 15.40 -2.68
N SER A 54 -4.69 16.19 -1.87
CA SER A 54 -3.23 16.09 -1.74
C SER A 54 -2.86 15.07 -0.67
N LEU A 55 -3.36 13.86 -0.82
CA LEU A 55 -3.22 12.73 0.10
C LEU A 55 -3.18 11.42 -0.69
N GLY A 56 -2.81 10.34 -0.04
CA GLY A 56 -2.72 9.00 -0.60
C GLY A 56 -1.72 8.15 0.17
N ASP A 57 -1.75 6.87 -0.07
CA ASP A 57 -0.78 5.89 0.43
C ASP A 57 -0.36 4.91 -0.68
N GLY A 58 0.50 3.94 -0.34
CA GLY A 58 0.95 2.92 -1.27
C GLY A 58 0.13 1.62 -1.21
N ILE A 59 -1.00 1.62 -0.49
CA ILE A 59 -1.80 0.41 -0.23
C ILE A 59 -3.00 0.39 -1.17
N GLY A 60 -3.28 -0.77 -1.77
CA GLY A 60 -4.41 -0.97 -2.69
C GLY A 60 -4.00 -1.63 -3.99
N GLY A 61 -4.98 -1.99 -4.81
CA GLY A 61 -4.78 -2.63 -6.11
C GLY A 61 -4.28 -1.70 -7.22
N HIS A 62 -4.28 -0.39 -7.01
CA HIS A 62 -3.86 0.68 -7.95
C HIS A 62 -4.49 0.60 -9.35
N ASP A 63 -5.70 0.08 -9.44
CA ASP A 63 -6.44 -0.16 -10.69
C ASP A 63 -7.85 0.46 -10.71
N GLY A 64 -8.18 1.27 -9.70
CA GLY A 64 -9.48 1.92 -9.58
C GLY A 64 -10.59 1.01 -9.05
N THR A 65 -10.30 -0.21 -8.61
CA THR A 65 -11.30 -1.17 -8.16
C THR A 65 -11.45 -1.25 -6.64
N ASN A 66 -10.70 -0.47 -5.88
CA ASN A 66 -10.88 -0.40 -4.44
C ASN A 66 -12.13 0.43 -4.06
N PHE A 67 -12.59 0.28 -2.83
CA PHE A 67 -13.80 0.95 -2.35
C PHE A 67 -13.77 2.47 -2.55
N MET A 68 -12.67 3.13 -2.18
CA MET A 68 -12.56 4.58 -2.26
C MET A 68 -12.63 5.06 -3.71
N ASP A 69 -11.89 4.41 -4.62
CA ASP A 69 -11.88 4.77 -6.04
C ASP A 69 -13.28 4.64 -6.67
N ILE A 70 -13.96 3.50 -6.41
CA ILE A 70 -15.32 3.27 -6.90
C ILE A 70 -16.29 4.34 -6.39
N MET A 71 -16.17 4.74 -5.13
CA MET A 71 -17.06 5.75 -4.55
C MET A 71 -16.78 7.15 -5.09
N LEU A 72 -15.50 7.52 -5.26
CA LEU A 72 -15.11 8.80 -5.83
C LEU A 72 -15.52 8.90 -7.31
N ASP A 73 -15.33 7.84 -8.09
CA ASP A 73 -15.77 7.77 -9.50
C ASP A 73 -17.26 8.02 -9.66
N ARG A 74 -18.08 7.52 -8.75
CA ARG A 74 -19.54 7.73 -8.78
C ARG A 74 -19.96 9.16 -8.46
N MET A 75 -19.10 9.95 -7.85
CA MET A 75 -19.40 11.32 -7.44
C MET A 75 -19.02 12.36 -8.49
N VAL A 76 -18.11 12.04 -9.42
CA VAL A 76 -17.70 12.97 -10.47
C VAL A 76 -18.74 13.11 -11.56
N GLY A 77 -18.78 14.26 -12.20
CA GLY A 77 -19.74 14.57 -13.26
C GLY A 77 -19.65 16.03 -13.71
N PRO A 78 -20.59 16.51 -14.51
CA PRO A 78 -20.60 17.89 -14.95
C PRO A 78 -20.58 18.86 -13.76
N GLY A 79 -19.55 19.71 -13.70
CA GLY A 79 -19.35 20.65 -12.60
C GLY A 79 -18.77 20.06 -11.32
N LYS A 80 -18.43 18.77 -11.27
CA LYS A 80 -17.85 18.06 -10.13
C LYS A 80 -16.57 17.37 -10.56
N ILE A 81 -15.44 17.88 -10.16
CA ILE A 81 -14.12 17.37 -10.54
C ILE A 81 -13.32 17.04 -9.28
N ILE A 82 -12.57 15.94 -9.32
CA ILE A 82 -11.60 15.58 -8.29
C ILE A 82 -10.21 15.58 -8.90
N THR A 83 -9.26 16.20 -8.23
CA THR A 83 -7.84 16.15 -8.55
C THR A 83 -7.09 15.47 -7.42
N VAL A 84 -6.20 14.53 -7.75
CA VAL A 84 -5.46 13.73 -6.77
C VAL A 84 -3.96 13.88 -6.97
N ALA A 85 -3.19 13.73 -5.88
CA ALA A 85 -1.74 13.64 -5.95
C ALA A 85 -1.30 12.26 -6.46
N MET A 86 -0.28 12.21 -7.31
CA MET A 86 0.29 10.95 -7.84
C MET A 86 1.32 10.31 -6.91
N GLY A 87 1.57 10.90 -5.72
CA GLY A 87 2.53 10.40 -4.75
C GLY A 87 3.95 10.92 -4.96
N ASN A 88 4.85 10.56 -4.03
CA ASN A 88 6.22 11.05 -3.94
C ASN A 88 7.27 9.92 -3.99
N SER A 89 6.88 8.70 -4.35
CA SER A 89 7.73 7.50 -4.24
C SER A 89 8.38 7.08 -5.58
N ARG A 90 8.47 8.01 -6.56
CA ARG A 90 9.00 7.71 -7.90
C ARG A 90 10.37 7.03 -7.91
N ASP A 91 11.25 7.45 -7.01
CA ASP A 91 12.65 6.99 -6.97
C ASP A 91 12.85 5.85 -5.94
N MET A 92 11.75 5.27 -5.45
CA MET A 92 11.77 4.20 -4.43
C MET A 92 11.29 2.89 -5.05
N PRO A 93 11.94 1.74 -4.76
CA PRO A 93 11.50 0.43 -5.21
C PRO A 93 10.31 -0.06 -4.36
N VAL A 94 9.16 0.58 -4.49
CA VAL A 94 7.91 0.28 -3.74
C VAL A 94 6.96 -0.62 -4.51
N TYR A 95 7.33 -1.07 -5.69
CA TYR A 95 6.52 -1.93 -6.55
C TYR A 95 7.33 -3.10 -7.07
N THR A 96 6.69 -4.27 -7.15
CA THR A 96 7.22 -5.46 -7.83
C THR A 96 6.08 -6.31 -8.37
N GLU A 97 6.35 -7.13 -9.38
CA GLU A 97 5.34 -7.97 -10.01
C GLU A 97 5.85 -9.34 -10.44
N LEU A 98 4.97 -10.32 -10.46
CA LEU A 98 5.17 -11.64 -11.05
C LEU A 98 4.21 -11.79 -12.22
N MET A 99 4.73 -11.68 -13.44
CA MET A 99 3.93 -11.73 -14.66
C MET A 99 3.82 -13.14 -15.27
N SER A 100 4.73 -14.04 -14.92
CA SER A 100 4.75 -15.40 -15.46
C SER A 100 4.22 -16.42 -14.45
N PRO A 101 3.15 -17.18 -14.79
CA PRO A 101 2.56 -18.15 -13.86
C PRO A 101 3.46 -19.34 -13.48
N SER A 102 4.54 -19.58 -14.18
CA SER A 102 5.46 -20.69 -13.87
C SER A 102 6.70 -20.28 -13.10
N ASP A 103 6.77 -19.02 -12.71
CA ASP A 103 7.92 -18.44 -12.03
C ASP A 103 7.62 -18.17 -10.55
N THR A 104 8.63 -17.79 -9.79
CA THR A 104 8.51 -17.40 -8.40
C THR A 104 9.21 -16.06 -8.22
N LEU A 105 8.45 -15.04 -7.84
CA LEU A 105 9.02 -13.79 -7.39
C LEU A 105 9.74 -14.01 -6.07
N ARG A 106 10.93 -13.46 -5.93
CA ARG A 106 11.70 -13.42 -4.69
C ARG A 106 12.21 -12.02 -4.48
N THR A 107 11.87 -11.44 -3.34
CA THR A 107 12.33 -10.09 -3.00
C THR A 107 12.48 -9.92 -1.50
N PHE A 108 13.53 -9.24 -1.09
CA PHE A 108 13.65 -8.82 0.31
C PHE A 108 12.80 -7.58 0.56
N VAL A 109 12.17 -7.54 1.74
CA VAL A 109 11.38 -6.40 2.19
C VAL A 109 12.22 -5.59 3.17
N GLY A 110 12.93 -4.61 2.65
CA GLY A 110 13.77 -3.70 3.43
C GLY A 110 12.96 -2.57 4.05
N ARG A 111 13.47 -2.01 5.16
CA ARG A 111 12.96 -0.77 5.73
C ARG A 111 13.71 0.42 5.14
N SER A 112 13.00 1.53 4.92
CA SER A 112 13.68 2.81 4.71
C SER A 112 14.40 3.24 6.00
N ASN A 113 15.35 4.16 5.87
CA ASN A 113 16.09 4.73 7.01
C ASN A 113 15.26 5.67 7.89
N THR A 114 13.93 5.60 7.83
CA THR A 114 13.01 6.48 8.57
C THR A 114 12.90 6.19 10.06
N GLY A 115 13.57 5.13 10.57
CA GLY A 115 13.53 4.76 11.99
C GLY A 115 12.22 4.08 12.41
N LEU A 116 11.32 3.79 11.49
CA LEU A 116 10.09 3.08 11.79
C LEU A 116 10.36 1.61 12.11
N SER A 117 9.64 1.09 13.10
CA SER A 117 9.74 -0.32 13.53
C SER A 117 8.78 -1.23 12.77
N TYR A 118 8.06 -0.72 11.78
CA TYR A 118 7.13 -1.50 10.96
C TYR A 118 7.29 -1.23 9.46
N GLY A 119 6.73 -2.10 8.63
CA GLY A 119 6.58 -1.95 7.20
C GLY A 119 5.29 -2.61 6.73
N LEU A 120 4.71 -2.14 5.63
CA LEU A 120 3.47 -2.65 5.06
C LEU A 120 3.71 -3.09 3.61
N VAL A 121 3.17 -4.24 3.25
CA VAL A 121 3.15 -4.76 1.88
C VAL A 121 1.74 -5.23 1.55
N ASP A 122 1.26 -4.87 0.38
CA ASP A 122 -0.06 -5.24 -0.14
C ASP A 122 0.11 -5.99 -1.47
N ILE A 123 -0.39 -7.21 -1.53
CA ILE A 123 -0.18 -8.14 -2.66
C ILE A 123 -1.53 -8.52 -3.24
N TRP A 124 -1.66 -8.41 -4.56
CA TRP A 124 -2.91 -8.64 -5.27
C TRP A 124 -2.73 -9.57 -6.46
N ALA A 125 -3.64 -10.55 -6.59
CA ALA A 125 -3.83 -11.26 -7.85
C ALA A 125 -4.45 -10.33 -8.90
N ASP A 126 -4.13 -10.49 -10.18
CA ASP A 126 -4.76 -9.69 -11.24
C ASP A 126 -6.13 -10.23 -11.64
N GLU A 127 -6.30 -11.56 -11.67
CA GLU A 127 -7.54 -12.17 -12.11
C GLU A 127 -8.46 -12.52 -10.92
N PRO A 128 -9.78 -12.25 -11.04
CA PRO A 128 -10.76 -12.62 -10.02
C PRO A 128 -10.80 -14.14 -9.79
N GLY A 129 -10.89 -14.55 -8.52
CA GLY A 129 -11.02 -15.94 -8.12
C GLY A 129 -9.75 -16.77 -8.19
N GLU A 130 -8.66 -16.25 -8.73
CA GLU A 130 -7.38 -16.96 -8.88
C GLU A 130 -6.47 -16.72 -7.66
N PRO A 131 -6.22 -17.73 -6.81
CA PRO A 131 -5.34 -17.59 -5.67
C PRO A 131 -3.87 -17.64 -6.07
N PHE A 132 -3.03 -17.09 -5.22
CA PHE A 132 -1.58 -17.25 -5.27
C PHE A 132 -1.04 -17.82 -3.96
N SER A 133 0.22 -18.22 -3.96
CA SER A 133 0.90 -18.75 -2.79
C SER A 133 2.03 -17.84 -2.34
N VAL A 134 2.25 -17.78 -1.04
CA VAL A 134 3.30 -16.95 -0.44
C VAL A 134 4.13 -17.78 0.54
N CYS A 135 5.42 -17.48 0.61
CA CYS A 135 6.30 -17.93 1.68
C CYS A 135 7.05 -16.72 2.23
N LEU A 136 7.16 -16.63 3.54
CA LEU A 136 7.98 -15.64 4.23
C LEU A 136 9.12 -16.33 4.96
N ASP A 137 10.32 -15.85 4.73
CA ASP A 137 11.51 -16.23 5.45
C ASP A 137 12.04 -15.06 6.27
N LEU A 138 12.56 -15.30 7.45
CA LEU A 138 13.43 -14.35 8.14
C LEU A 138 14.88 -14.67 7.76
N TYR A 139 15.56 -13.73 7.13
CA TYR A 139 16.89 -13.88 6.59
C TYR A 139 17.88 -13.02 7.38
N ASP A 140 19.01 -13.61 7.72
CA ASP A 140 20.14 -12.93 8.36
C ASP A 140 21.18 -12.55 7.29
N ARG A 141 21.41 -11.25 7.16
CA ARG A 141 22.31 -10.70 6.14
C ARG A 141 23.79 -10.88 6.50
N GLU A 142 24.10 -11.08 7.78
CA GLU A 142 25.47 -11.26 8.24
C GLU A 142 25.94 -12.69 8.01
N SER A 143 25.15 -13.68 8.38
CA SER A 143 25.46 -15.10 8.16
C SER A 143 25.09 -15.62 6.78
N ASP A 144 24.28 -14.89 6.00
CA ASP A 144 23.72 -15.30 4.71
C ASP A 144 22.80 -16.53 4.83
N GLU A 145 22.03 -16.62 5.92
CA GLU A 145 21.20 -17.78 6.24
C GLU A 145 19.73 -17.42 6.47
N ILE A 146 18.83 -18.35 6.13
CA ILE A 146 17.42 -18.31 6.53
C ILE A 146 17.33 -18.83 7.97
N LEU A 147 16.85 -17.96 8.87
CA LEU A 147 16.70 -18.30 10.28
C LEU A 147 15.40 -19.01 10.59
N ASN A 148 14.33 -18.65 9.87
CA ASN A 148 12.98 -19.21 10.05
C ASN A 148 12.17 -19.05 8.76
N THR A 149 11.17 -19.92 8.54
CA THR A 149 10.33 -19.92 7.35
C THR A 149 8.89 -20.29 7.67
N THR A 150 7.93 -19.73 6.94
CA THR A 150 6.53 -20.16 6.98
C THR A 150 6.30 -21.42 6.13
N GLY A 151 7.22 -21.72 5.18
CA GLY A 151 6.89 -22.55 4.03
C GLY A 151 5.85 -21.87 3.13
N PHE A 152 5.58 -22.46 1.96
CA PHE A 152 4.53 -21.95 1.06
C PHE A 152 3.13 -22.31 1.58
N PHE A 153 2.23 -21.33 1.55
CA PHE A 153 0.80 -21.50 1.79
C PHE A 153 0.00 -20.77 0.70
N ALA A 154 -1.12 -21.35 0.29
CA ALA A 154 -2.01 -20.75 -0.70
C ALA A 154 -3.09 -19.90 -0.02
N LEU A 155 -3.46 -18.77 -0.63
CA LEU A 155 -4.38 -17.81 -0.04
C LEU A 155 -5.81 -18.36 0.13
N ASP A 156 -6.25 -19.27 -0.71
CA ASP A 156 -7.56 -19.91 -0.63
C ASP A 156 -7.69 -20.90 0.54
N THR A 157 -6.56 -21.36 1.10
CA THR A 157 -6.51 -22.34 2.20
C THR A 157 -6.01 -21.76 3.52
N MET A 158 -5.39 -20.55 3.50
CA MET A 158 -4.89 -19.92 4.72
C MET A 158 -6.03 -19.31 5.56
N PRO A 159 -5.89 -19.24 6.90
CA PRO A 159 -6.77 -18.44 7.73
C PRO A 159 -6.80 -16.98 7.29
N LYS A 160 -7.95 -16.30 7.43
CA LYS A 160 -8.08 -14.86 7.09
C LYS A 160 -7.08 -13.96 7.80
N SER A 161 -6.58 -14.39 8.96
CA SER A 161 -5.51 -13.71 9.70
C SER A 161 -4.54 -14.74 10.26
N SER A 162 -3.26 -14.49 10.11
CA SER A 162 -2.20 -15.33 10.67
C SER A 162 -1.00 -14.48 11.08
N VAL A 163 -0.17 -15.01 11.97
CA VAL A 163 1.03 -14.34 12.47
C VAL A 163 2.22 -15.28 12.35
N PHE A 164 3.24 -14.82 11.66
CA PHE A 164 4.56 -15.46 11.66
C PHE A 164 5.47 -14.72 12.62
N THR A 165 6.08 -15.45 13.56
CA THR A 165 6.97 -14.88 14.57
C THR A 165 8.30 -15.61 14.55
N SER A 166 9.39 -14.87 14.65
CA SER A 166 10.73 -15.41 14.82
C SER A 166 11.47 -14.63 15.89
N GLU A 167 12.03 -15.36 16.85
CA GLU A 167 12.77 -14.80 17.98
C GLU A 167 14.27 -14.95 17.77
N SER A 168 15.05 -14.01 18.34
CA SER A 168 16.50 -14.19 18.44
C SER A 168 16.84 -15.36 19.38
N MET A 169 18.05 -15.91 19.29
CA MET A 169 18.47 -17.05 20.12
C MET A 169 18.36 -16.79 21.63
N ASP A 170 18.47 -15.56 22.06
CA ASP A 170 18.31 -15.15 23.46
C ASP A 170 16.88 -14.72 23.83
N GLY A 171 15.94 -14.77 22.88
CA GLY A 171 14.54 -14.40 23.05
C GLY A 171 14.29 -12.90 23.27
N THR A 172 15.30 -12.05 23.08
CA THR A 172 15.19 -10.61 23.36
C THR A 172 14.63 -9.81 22.20
N LEU A 173 14.81 -10.31 20.96
CA LEU A 173 14.34 -9.64 19.74
C LEU A 173 13.27 -10.49 19.05
N VAL A 174 12.14 -9.88 18.76
CA VAL A 174 11.01 -10.54 18.07
C VAL A 174 10.77 -9.86 16.73
N TYR A 175 10.86 -10.63 15.65
CA TYR A 175 10.47 -10.24 14.29
C TYR A 175 9.11 -10.85 14.01
N GLU A 176 8.18 -10.03 13.57
CA GLU A 176 6.80 -10.48 13.37
C GLU A 176 6.29 -10.05 11.99
N ALA A 177 5.55 -10.92 11.31
CA ALA A 177 4.75 -10.59 10.15
C ALA A 177 3.31 -10.98 10.41
N ARG A 178 2.42 -9.98 10.45
CA ARG A 178 0.97 -10.18 10.52
C ARG A 178 0.41 -10.16 9.12
N MET A 179 -0.31 -11.20 8.77
CA MET A 179 -0.84 -11.43 7.45
C MET A 179 -2.36 -11.49 7.49
N GLU A 180 -3.00 -10.73 6.61
CA GLU A 180 -4.45 -10.74 6.42
C GLU A 180 -4.76 -11.07 4.97
N SER A 181 -5.48 -12.18 4.74
CA SER A 181 -5.89 -12.62 3.41
C SER A 181 -7.38 -12.41 3.21
N GLU A 182 -7.76 -12.00 2.03
CA GLU A 182 -9.16 -11.84 1.66
C GLU A 182 -9.39 -12.13 0.18
N LEU A 183 -10.61 -12.58 -0.16
CA LEU A 183 -11.18 -12.43 -1.48
C LEU A 183 -11.93 -11.09 -1.48
N TYR A 184 -11.35 -10.08 -2.12
CA TYR A 184 -11.82 -8.71 -2.00
C TYR A 184 -13.20 -8.54 -2.65
N VAL A 185 -14.17 -8.09 -1.87
CA VAL A 185 -15.59 -8.11 -2.21
C VAL A 185 -15.95 -7.26 -3.44
N PHE A 186 -15.20 -6.22 -3.73
CA PHE A 186 -15.53 -5.29 -4.82
C PHE A 186 -15.03 -5.75 -6.20
N ASN A 187 -13.97 -6.57 -6.26
CA ASN A 187 -13.40 -7.03 -7.53
C ASN A 187 -13.21 -8.54 -7.62
N GLY A 188 -13.47 -9.30 -6.54
CA GLY A 188 -13.31 -10.76 -6.51
C GLY A 188 -11.88 -11.26 -6.59
N ARG A 189 -10.87 -10.41 -6.38
CA ARG A 189 -9.46 -10.75 -6.45
C ARG A 189 -8.93 -11.16 -5.08
N TYR A 190 -8.01 -12.12 -5.06
CA TYR A 190 -7.28 -12.46 -3.84
C TYR A 190 -6.29 -11.35 -3.49
N ARG A 191 -6.27 -11.00 -2.20
CA ARG A 191 -5.38 -10.01 -1.61
C ARG A 191 -4.70 -10.59 -0.38
N LEU A 192 -3.43 -10.27 -0.20
CA LEU A 192 -2.69 -10.49 1.03
C LEU A 192 -2.07 -9.18 1.50
N PHE A 193 -2.50 -8.72 2.67
CA PHE A 193 -1.89 -7.58 3.34
C PHE A 193 -0.95 -8.09 4.43
N ILE A 194 0.27 -7.56 4.46
CA ILE A 194 1.30 -7.96 5.43
C ILE A 194 1.80 -6.73 6.16
N GLN A 195 1.73 -6.76 7.48
CA GLN A 195 2.43 -5.83 8.36
C GLN A 195 3.65 -6.51 8.96
N PHE A 196 4.82 -6.02 8.62
CA PHE A 196 6.09 -6.44 9.20
C PHE A 196 6.40 -5.58 10.41
N ASN A 197 6.69 -6.19 11.56
CA ASN A 197 7.12 -5.54 12.78
C ASN A 197 8.55 -5.97 13.10
N TYR A 198 9.41 -5.00 13.34
CA TYR A 198 10.83 -5.18 13.62
C TYR A 198 11.13 -4.73 15.05
N PRO A 199 12.04 -5.39 15.76
CA PRO A 199 12.44 -4.96 17.08
C PRO A 199 13.01 -3.54 17.06
N GLU A 200 12.71 -2.76 18.09
CA GLU A 200 13.25 -1.41 18.23
C GLU A 200 14.78 -1.41 18.29
N GLY A 201 15.40 -0.38 17.70
CA GLY A 201 16.85 -0.22 17.69
C GLY A 201 17.59 -1.12 16.71
N THR A 202 16.91 -2.09 16.06
CA THR A 202 17.53 -2.89 15.00
C THR A 202 17.57 -2.13 13.69
N LYS A 203 18.63 -2.36 12.93
CA LYS A 203 18.72 -1.94 11.52
C LYS A 203 18.28 -3.10 10.63
N ASN A 204 18.69 -3.10 9.37
CA ASN A 204 18.39 -4.18 8.42
C ASN A 204 19.39 -5.35 8.50
N GLU A 205 19.85 -5.74 9.70
CA GLU A 205 20.70 -6.93 9.88
C GLU A 205 19.91 -8.20 9.54
N LYS A 206 18.66 -8.27 10.04
CA LYS A 206 17.70 -9.29 9.68
C LYS A 206 16.55 -8.67 8.91
N ILE A 207 16.10 -9.35 7.86
CA ILE A 207 15.15 -8.82 6.89
C ILE A 207 14.22 -9.94 6.44
N PHE A 208 12.97 -9.60 6.12
CA PHE A 208 12.06 -10.58 5.55
C PHE A 208 12.35 -10.80 4.05
N LEU A 209 12.39 -12.06 3.64
CA LEU A 209 12.42 -12.48 2.25
C LEU A 209 11.02 -12.98 1.89
N LEU A 210 10.41 -12.31 0.93
CA LEU A 210 9.10 -12.63 0.41
C LEU A 210 9.24 -13.47 -0.86
N HIS A 211 8.53 -14.59 -0.90
CA HIS A 211 8.36 -15.38 -2.10
C HIS A 211 6.89 -15.37 -2.51
N VAL A 212 6.62 -15.14 -3.78
CA VAL A 212 5.26 -15.22 -4.35
C VAL A 212 5.29 -16.18 -5.52
N ALA A 213 4.38 -17.14 -5.53
CA ALA A 213 4.21 -18.10 -6.60
C ALA A 213 2.73 -18.15 -7.03
N THR A 214 2.51 -18.30 -8.31
CA THR A 214 1.17 -18.39 -8.91
C THR A 214 1.16 -19.39 -10.05
N ASN A 215 -0.01 -19.95 -10.35
CA ASN A 215 -0.20 -20.87 -11.48
C ASN A 215 -0.98 -20.23 -12.64
N ASN A 216 -1.86 -19.27 -12.37
CA ASN A 216 -2.88 -18.84 -13.33
C ASN A 216 -3.00 -17.32 -13.49
N THR A 217 -2.47 -16.53 -12.57
CA THR A 217 -2.70 -15.08 -12.55
C THR A 217 -1.41 -14.31 -12.34
N PRO A 218 -1.17 -13.20 -13.00
CA PRO A 218 -0.16 -12.26 -12.55
C PRO A 218 -0.44 -11.79 -11.13
N VAL A 219 0.62 -11.45 -10.39
CA VAL A 219 0.52 -10.95 -9.03
C VAL A 219 1.36 -9.69 -8.92
N ARG A 220 0.79 -8.68 -8.30
CA ARG A 220 1.45 -7.40 -8.05
C ARG A 220 1.55 -7.11 -6.57
N ALA A 221 2.64 -6.48 -6.16
CA ALA A 221 2.88 -6.13 -4.77
C ALA A 221 3.37 -4.69 -4.65
N TRP A 222 2.84 -4.00 -3.65
CA TRP A 222 3.22 -2.63 -3.30
C TRP A 222 3.68 -2.56 -1.86
N GLY A 223 4.79 -1.85 -1.65
CA GLY A 223 5.25 -1.43 -0.33
C GLY A 223 4.77 -0.03 -0.01
N ASN A 224 4.47 0.24 1.25
CA ASN A 224 3.98 1.55 1.65
C ASN A 224 5.11 2.60 1.66
N ASN A 225 4.99 3.63 0.85
CA ASN A 225 5.68 4.95 0.83
C ASN A 225 7.06 5.02 1.51
N GLY A 226 7.98 4.09 1.18
CA GLY A 226 9.34 4.06 1.75
C GLY A 226 9.48 3.34 3.10
N GLU A 227 8.39 2.87 3.68
CA GLU A 227 8.42 2.01 4.88
C GLU A 227 8.78 0.58 4.53
N SER A 228 8.40 0.12 3.33
CA SER A 228 8.76 -1.17 2.77
C SER A 228 9.30 -0.99 1.37
N LEU A 229 10.53 -1.41 1.15
CA LEU A 229 11.25 -1.30 -0.11
C LEU A 229 11.63 -2.70 -0.59
N PHE A 230 11.34 -2.99 -1.84
CA PHE A 230 11.75 -4.25 -2.47
C PHE A 230 13.20 -4.18 -2.93
N THR A 231 13.96 -5.25 -2.70
CA THR A 231 15.38 -5.31 -3.10
C THR A 231 15.83 -6.76 -3.26
N ASP A 232 16.78 -6.99 -4.15
CA ASP A 232 17.46 -8.29 -4.31
C ASP A 232 18.72 -8.43 -3.43
N LEU A 233 19.12 -7.35 -2.76
CA LEU A 233 20.39 -7.25 -2.01
C LEU A 233 21.62 -7.65 -2.85
N GLY A 234 21.58 -7.52 -4.17
CA GLY A 234 22.62 -7.95 -5.08
C GLY A 234 22.69 -9.48 -5.31
N LYS A 235 21.65 -10.22 -4.93
CA LYS A 235 21.56 -11.68 -5.17
C LYS A 235 21.09 -12.03 -6.57
N GLY A 236 20.65 -11.04 -7.37
CA GLY A 236 20.14 -11.24 -8.72
C GLY A 236 18.75 -11.89 -8.78
N TYR A 237 17.94 -11.71 -7.72
CA TYR A 237 16.54 -12.12 -7.75
C TYR A 237 15.75 -11.18 -8.68
N PRO A 238 14.86 -11.71 -9.54
CA PRO A 238 13.93 -10.87 -10.28
C PRO A 238 12.95 -10.21 -9.32
N TYR A 239 12.78 -8.89 -9.42
CA TYR A 239 11.80 -8.11 -8.66
C TYR A 239 11.23 -6.98 -9.54
#